data_9b0cd444a9b95c8416e3fd96d950bc14
#
_entry.id   9b0cd444a9b95c8416e3fd96d950bc14
#
_cell.length_a   1.000
_cell.length_b   1.000
_cell.length_c   1.000
_cell.angle_alpha   90.00
_cell.angle_beta   90.00
_cell.angle_gamma   90.00
#
_symmetry.space_group_name_H-M   'P 1'
#
loop_
_entity.id
_entity.type
_entity.pdbx_description
1 polymer ?
#
loop_
_entity_poly.entity_id
_entity_poly.type
_entity_poly.pdbx_seq_one_letter_code
_entity_poly.pdbx_strand_id
1 'polypeptide(L)'
;MHFSIEDSGVGATVRTEIGTQDLELLQESLTRGPRIGLVLAAAALLAVAAAYTVPRAAEAIAGLDDPAWIANHALHDKFDAAVAQREIENALAAHDADLAQSFVDLAVNRHVPLDPSLVDKVKNAAAEAATTRYKAKSFVRGFVTGEPDDMAALAGTTLGDLFVFGDIRDALREGTRLATGQKADELVLGLASAGIAITAATYATFGAAVPARAGLTLVKAARKTGSLGVELTGNLGRMIRKAGLSGPAMAERAGREAVKVERAGGLLQFTRDVGRVEKAAGGRAAVDGLKIAKEPSDMTRVAKLAEKEGSRTRAILKIAGRGAIALAAFAFDASVWLLGALFALFGFVSALKSATERATLRILRRRKERRRHERMQPIAVALAHS
;
A
#
# COMPACT_ATOMS: atom_id res chain seq x y z
N MET A 1 65.85 -11.96 73.16
CA MET A 1 66.13 -10.60 73.55
C MET A 1 64.80 -9.95 73.93
N HIS A 2 64.64 -9.63 75.19
CA HIS A 2 63.57 -8.95 75.81
C HIS A 2 63.43 -7.52 75.27
N PHE A 3 62.21 -7.06 75.09
CA PHE A 3 61.85 -5.67 75.46
C PHE A 3 60.35 -5.65 75.74
N SER A 4 60.06 -5.52 77.06
CA SER A 4 58.76 -5.02 77.57
C SER A 4 58.63 -3.55 77.37
N ILE A 5 57.46 -3.09 76.99
CA ILE A 5 56.93 -1.79 77.39
C ILE A 5 55.46 -1.98 77.65
N GLU A 6 55.10 -1.90 78.94
CA GLU A 6 53.77 -1.55 79.42
C GLU A 6 53.48 -0.11 79.00
N ASP A 7 52.25 0.17 78.51
CA ASP A 7 51.50 1.27 79.11
C ASP A 7 50.02 1.22 78.77
N SER A 8 49.26 1.27 79.74
CA SER A 8 47.95 1.68 80.07
C SER A 8 47.09 2.33 79.00
N GLY A 9 45.84 1.85 78.89
CA GLY A 9 44.77 2.78 78.64
C GLY A 9 43.63 2.28 77.72
N VAL A 10 42.58 1.83 78.34
CA VAL A 10 41.18 1.90 77.84
C VAL A 10 40.95 1.24 76.46
N GLY A 11 40.90 -0.05 76.43
CA GLY A 11 40.31 -0.83 75.36
C GLY A 11 38.80 -0.87 75.45
N ALA A 12 38.11 0.10 74.91
CA ALA A 12 36.71 -0.05 74.62
C ALA A 12 36.56 -0.95 73.37
N THR A 13 36.41 -2.25 73.57
CA THR A 13 35.94 -3.16 72.57
C THR A 13 34.50 -2.78 72.19
N VAL A 14 34.37 -1.98 71.14
CA VAL A 14 33.07 -1.79 70.49
C VAL A 14 32.77 -3.12 69.77
N ARG A 15 32.11 -4.02 70.49
CA ARG A 15 31.43 -5.17 69.92
C ARG A 15 30.25 -4.63 69.12
N THR A 16 30.45 -4.43 67.89
CA THR A 16 29.37 -4.17 66.93
C THR A 16 28.58 -5.49 66.83
N GLU A 17 27.59 -5.64 67.70
CA GLU A 17 26.51 -6.60 67.51
C GLU A 17 25.76 -6.12 66.27
N ILE A 18 26.07 -6.75 65.12
CA ILE A 18 25.23 -6.65 63.93
C ILE A 18 23.90 -7.28 64.36
N GLY A 19 22.92 -6.44 64.70
CA GLY A 19 21.61 -6.87 65.14
C GLY A 19 20.95 -7.74 64.05
N THR A 20 20.18 -8.70 64.51
CA THR A 20 19.35 -9.55 63.59
C THR A 20 18.55 -8.69 62.60
N GLN A 21 18.19 -7.47 62.96
CA GLN A 21 17.55 -6.48 62.11
C GLN A 21 18.44 -5.99 60.95
N ASP A 22 19.75 -5.86 61.17
CA ASP A 22 20.69 -5.46 60.08
C ASP A 22 20.91 -6.61 59.11
N LEU A 23 20.90 -7.85 59.55
CA LEU A 23 20.93 -9.01 58.73
C LEU A 23 19.65 -9.19 57.91
N GLU A 24 18.47 -8.94 58.50
CA GLU A 24 17.19 -8.93 57.78
C GLU A 24 17.14 -7.81 56.73
N LEU A 25 17.64 -6.63 57.06
CA LEU A 25 17.72 -5.51 56.12
C LEU A 25 18.69 -5.77 54.98
N LEU A 26 19.83 -6.44 55.21
CA LEU A 26 20.75 -6.90 54.19
C LEU A 26 20.15 -8.01 53.34
N GLN A 27 19.43 -8.93 53.94
CA GLN A 27 18.75 -10.02 53.23
C GLN A 27 17.59 -9.50 52.40
N GLU A 28 16.83 -8.51 52.91
CA GLU A 28 15.78 -7.79 52.16
C GLU A 28 16.35 -6.91 51.02
N SER A 29 17.54 -6.33 51.20
CA SER A 29 18.23 -5.57 50.16
C SER A 29 18.79 -6.48 49.02
N LEU A 30 19.28 -7.63 49.38
CA LEU A 30 19.78 -8.64 48.43
C LEU A 30 18.66 -9.31 47.61
N THR A 31 17.47 -9.50 48.21
CA THR A 31 16.31 -10.05 47.48
C THR A 31 15.59 -9.03 46.62
N ARG A 32 15.77 -7.72 46.86
CA ARG A 32 15.17 -6.63 46.07
C ARG A 32 16.06 -6.14 44.92
N GLY A 33 17.36 -6.42 44.96
CA GLY A 33 18.32 -6.10 43.92
C GLY A 33 17.96 -6.72 42.55
N PRO A 34 17.66 -8.05 42.49
CA PRO A 34 17.30 -8.68 41.24
C PRO A 34 16.01 -8.16 40.59
N ARG A 35 15.05 -7.64 41.39
CA ARG A 35 13.80 -7.07 40.85
C ARG A 35 14.01 -5.74 40.14
N ILE A 36 14.94 -4.91 40.58
CA ILE A 36 15.30 -3.65 39.90
C ILE A 36 16.06 -3.96 38.62
N GLY A 37 16.99 -4.92 38.66
CA GLY A 37 17.70 -5.41 37.50
C GLY A 37 16.74 -5.97 36.43
N LEU A 38 15.72 -6.73 36.87
CA LEU A 38 14.71 -7.28 35.96
C LEU A 38 13.86 -6.17 35.30
N VAL A 39 13.48 -5.14 36.06
CA VAL A 39 12.72 -3.99 35.51
C VAL A 39 13.56 -3.19 34.55
N LEU A 40 14.84 -2.97 34.85
CA LEU A 40 15.76 -2.29 33.94
C LEU A 40 16.06 -3.12 32.68
N ALA A 41 16.22 -4.43 32.82
CA ALA A 41 16.40 -5.34 31.69
C ALA A 41 15.14 -5.38 30.80
N ALA A 42 13.94 -5.42 31.41
CA ALA A 42 12.68 -5.36 30.66
C ALA A 42 12.52 -4.00 29.96
N ALA A 43 12.87 -2.89 30.61
CA ALA A 43 12.86 -1.57 30.01
C ALA A 43 13.85 -1.43 28.86
N ALA A 44 15.04 -2.00 28.99
CA ALA A 44 16.05 -2.02 27.93
C ALA A 44 15.57 -2.87 26.73
N LEU A 45 14.99 -4.04 26.98
CA LEU A 45 14.39 -4.89 25.95
C LEU A 45 13.26 -4.18 25.20
N LEU A 46 12.39 -3.48 25.93
CA LEU A 46 11.31 -2.68 25.33
C LEU A 46 11.86 -1.49 24.52
N ALA A 47 12.91 -0.83 25.00
CA ALA A 47 13.57 0.23 24.27
C ALA A 47 14.22 -0.26 22.96
N VAL A 48 14.89 -1.41 23.00
CA VAL A 48 15.45 -2.08 21.81
C VAL A 48 14.34 -2.48 20.83
N ALA A 49 13.25 -3.08 21.35
CA ALA A 49 12.09 -3.42 20.53
C ALA A 49 11.47 -2.19 19.89
N ALA A 50 11.30 -1.09 20.62
CA ALA A 50 10.79 0.17 20.08
C ALA A 50 11.74 0.77 19.04
N ALA A 51 13.04 0.81 19.28
CA ALA A 51 14.05 1.30 18.34
C ALA A 51 14.06 0.50 17.03
N TYR A 52 13.73 -0.80 17.08
CA TYR A 52 13.62 -1.66 15.91
C TYR A 52 12.29 -1.53 15.17
N THR A 53 11.18 -1.37 15.90
CA THR A 53 9.81 -1.39 15.33
C THR A 53 9.36 -0.03 14.82
N VAL A 54 9.70 1.06 15.51
CA VAL A 54 9.22 2.41 15.16
C VAL A 54 9.70 2.87 13.78
N PRO A 55 10.98 2.75 13.38
CA PRO A 55 11.41 3.12 12.04
C PRO A 55 10.70 2.31 10.94
N ARG A 56 10.56 1.00 11.15
CA ARG A 56 9.87 0.11 10.19
C ARG A 56 8.39 0.45 10.04
N ALA A 57 7.72 0.76 11.14
CA ALA A 57 6.34 1.22 11.10
C ALA A 57 6.21 2.56 10.37
N ALA A 58 7.14 3.49 10.60
CA ALA A 58 7.17 4.78 9.93
C ALA A 58 7.42 4.62 8.41
N GLU A 59 8.38 3.78 8.00
CA GLU A 59 8.62 3.46 6.60
C GLU A 59 7.42 2.78 5.94
N ALA A 60 6.80 1.82 6.61
CA ALA A 60 5.60 1.16 6.11
C ALA A 60 4.44 2.14 5.92
N ILE A 61 4.22 3.04 6.89
CA ILE A 61 3.18 4.08 6.80
C ILE A 61 3.49 5.06 5.67
N ALA A 62 4.72 5.52 5.53
CA ALA A 62 5.14 6.40 4.45
C ALA A 62 5.02 5.73 3.07
N GLY A 63 5.24 4.43 3.00
CA GLY A 63 5.11 3.63 1.77
C GLY A 63 3.66 3.27 1.39
N LEU A 64 2.67 3.42 2.29
CA LEU A 64 1.28 3.04 2.02
C LEU A 64 0.65 3.81 0.85
N ASP A 65 1.07 5.05 0.62
CA ASP A 65 0.60 5.87 -0.48
C ASP A 65 1.38 5.67 -1.78
N ASP A 66 2.45 4.86 -1.75
CA ASP A 66 3.29 4.56 -2.91
C ASP A 66 3.07 3.13 -3.43
N PRO A 67 2.27 2.93 -4.48
CA PRO A 67 2.03 1.61 -5.06
C PRO A 67 3.29 0.93 -5.60
N ALA A 68 4.31 1.68 -6.01
CA ALA A 68 5.57 1.10 -6.47
C ALA A 68 6.37 0.51 -5.29
N TRP A 69 6.37 1.17 -4.13
CA TRP A 69 6.96 0.63 -2.91
C TRP A 69 6.26 -0.67 -2.48
N ILE A 70 4.91 -0.68 -2.49
CA ILE A 70 4.10 -1.87 -2.19
C ILE A 70 4.42 -3.01 -3.16
N ALA A 71 4.44 -2.71 -4.45
CA ALA A 71 4.75 -3.68 -5.50
C ALA A 71 6.17 -4.25 -5.35
N ASN A 72 7.15 -3.40 -5.06
CA ASN A 72 8.53 -3.80 -4.83
C ASN A 72 8.67 -4.74 -3.64
N HIS A 73 7.96 -4.46 -2.56
CA HIS A 73 7.96 -5.33 -1.38
C HIS A 73 7.25 -6.67 -1.67
N ALA A 74 6.11 -6.64 -2.35
CA ALA A 74 5.37 -7.85 -2.74
C ALA A 74 6.15 -8.76 -3.70
N LEU A 75 7.12 -8.21 -4.44
CA LEU A 75 7.97 -8.95 -5.38
C LEU A 75 9.27 -9.46 -4.76
N HIS A 76 9.68 -8.96 -3.58
CA HIS A 76 11.01 -9.20 -3.04
C HIS A 76 11.35 -10.70 -2.95
N ASP A 77 10.42 -11.50 -2.46
CA ASP A 77 10.62 -12.95 -2.28
C ASP A 77 10.01 -13.80 -3.41
N LYS A 78 9.39 -13.17 -4.42
CA LYS A 78 8.60 -13.86 -5.44
C LYS A 78 9.19 -13.79 -6.85
N PHE A 79 10.23 -12.97 -7.04
CA PHE A 79 10.78 -12.74 -8.36
C PHE A 79 12.29 -12.97 -8.36
N ASP A 80 12.69 -14.14 -8.89
CA ASP A 80 14.06 -14.57 -9.09
C ASP A 80 14.31 -14.92 -10.58
N ALA A 81 15.52 -15.40 -10.90
CA ALA A 81 15.89 -15.76 -12.26
C ALA A 81 15.04 -16.91 -12.83
N ALA A 82 14.69 -17.89 -11.99
CA ALA A 82 13.90 -19.05 -12.43
C ALA A 82 12.45 -18.64 -12.71
N VAL A 83 11.88 -17.78 -11.90
CA VAL A 83 10.55 -17.21 -12.11
C VAL A 83 10.54 -16.33 -13.35
N ALA A 84 11.53 -15.45 -13.51
CA ALA A 84 11.65 -14.58 -14.67
C ALA A 84 11.71 -15.36 -15.96
N GLN A 85 12.60 -16.37 -16.04
CA GLN A 85 12.73 -17.24 -17.22
C GLN A 85 11.41 -17.93 -17.54
N ARG A 86 10.80 -18.61 -16.57
CA ARG A 86 9.54 -19.34 -16.76
C ARG A 86 8.41 -18.44 -17.26
N GLU A 87 8.25 -17.25 -16.66
CA GLU A 87 7.17 -16.34 -17.04
C GLU A 87 7.42 -15.71 -18.43
N ILE A 88 8.67 -15.45 -18.80
CA ILE A 88 9.02 -15.02 -20.16
C ILE A 88 8.68 -16.11 -21.17
N GLU A 89 9.08 -17.37 -20.92
CA GLU A 89 8.76 -18.50 -21.79
C GLU A 89 7.24 -18.71 -21.92
N ASN A 90 6.49 -18.61 -20.82
CA ASN A 90 5.04 -18.68 -20.82
C ASN A 90 4.40 -17.55 -21.64
N ALA A 91 4.91 -16.34 -21.54
CA ALA A 91 4.42 -15.19 -22.30
C ALA A 91 4.70 -15.35 -23.80
N LEU A 92 5.89 -15.83 -24.17
CA LEU A 92 6.23 -16.14 -25.56
C LEU A 92 5.36 -17.26 -26.13
N ALA A 93 5.12 -18.34 -25.38
CA ALA A 93 4.22 -19.43 -25.77
C ALA A 93 2.77 -18.95 -25.97
N ALA A 94 2.33 -17.96 -25.20
CA ALA A 94 1.03 -17.31 -25.33
C ALA A 94 0.99 -16.22 -26.42
N HIS A 95 2.05 -16.05 -27.21
CA HIS A 95 2.22 -14.96 -28.19
C HIS A 95 2.00 -13.56 -27.60
N ASP A 96 2.31 -13.37 -26.32
CA ASP A 96 2.22 -12.08 -25.62
C ASP A 96 3.60 -11.45 -25.46
N ALA A 97 4.13 -10.97 -26.59
CA ALA A 97 5.45 -10.34 -26.65
C ALA A 97 5.57 -9.12 -25.72
N ASP A 98 4.47 -8.38 -25.48
CA ASP A 98 4.47 -7.24 -24.55
C ASP A 98 4.66 -7.68 -23.11
N LEU A 99 4.06 -8.81 -22.72
CA LEU A 99 4.23 -9.35 -21.38
C LEU A 99 5.65 -9.91 -21.21
N ALA A 100 6.16 -10.63 -22.23
CA ALA A 100 7.53 -11.12 -22.22
C ALA A 100 8.54 -9.97 -22.07
N GLN A 101 8.38 -8.88 -22.83
CA GLN A 101 9.21 -7.68 -22.72
C GLN A 101 9.09 -7.04 -21.34
N SER A 102 7.89 -6.97 -20.76
CA SER A 102 7.66 -6.45 -19.41
C SER A 102 8.45 -7.22 -18.35
N PHE A 103 8.58 -8.54 -18.48
CA PHE A 103 9.41 -9.37 -17.60
C PHE A 103 10.91 -9.14 -17.81
N VAL A 104 11.36 -8.98 -19.05
CA VAL A 104 12.76 -8.61 -19.33
C VAL A 104 13.10 -7.27 -18.69
N ASP A 105 12.26 -6.26 -18.88
CA ASP A 105 12.45 -4.93 -18.29
C ASP A 105 12.48 -4.98 -16.77
N LEU A 106 11.63 -5.81 -16.14
CA LEU A 106 11.60 -6.03 -14.70
C LEU A 106 12.88 -6.72 -14.22
N ALA A 107 13.35 -7.75 -14.92
CA ALA A 107 14.57 -8.47 -14.57
C ALA A 107 15.80 -7.57 -14.67
N VAL A 108 15.92 -6.76 -15.72
CA VAL A 108 16.98 -5.76 -15.86
C VAL A 108 16.95 -4.75 -14.72
N ASN A 109 15.78 -4.21 -14.40
CA ASN A 109 15.63 -3.24 -13.31
C ASN A 109 16.03 -3.81 -11.94
N ARG A 110 15.82 -5.12 -11.73
CA ARG A 110 16.12 -5.82 -10.49
C ARG A 110 17.48 -6.51 -10.47
N HIS A 111 18.28 -6.34 -11.52
CA HIS A 111 19.57 -7.00 -11.68
C HIS A 111 19.48 -8.53 -11.62
N VAL A 112 18.35 -9.11 -12.06
CA VAL A 112 18.14 -10.54 -12.16
C VAL A 112 18.77 -11.01 -13.47
N PRO A 113 19.72 -11.97 -13.43
CA PRO A 113 20.38 -12.46 -14.63
C PRO A 113 19.40 -13.25 -15.52
N LEU A 114 19.43 -12.98 -16.83
CA LEU A 114 18.66 -13.69 -17.85
C LEU A 114 19.60 -14.28 -18.90
N ASP A 115 19.21 -15.40 -19.50
CA ASP A 115 19.91 -15.95 -20.65
C ASP A 115 19.81 -14.97 -21.84
N PRO A 116 20.96 -14.56 -22.45
CA PRO A 116 20.96 -13.68 -23.60
C PRO A 116 20.11 -14.19 -24.75
N SER A 117 20.11 -15.52 -24.99
CA SER A 117 19.31 -16.14 -26.06
C SER A 117 17.81 -15.97 -25.86
N LEU A 118 17.36 -15.96 -24.59
CA LEU A 118 15.95 -15.72 -24.23
C LEU A 118 15.57 -14.25 -24.47
N VAL A 119 16.46 -13.32 -24.10
CA VAL A 119 16.26 -11.89 -24.34
C VAL A 119 16.15 -11.59 -25.84
N ASP A 120 16.98 -12.24 -26.69
CA ASP A 120 16.92 -12.07 -28.14
C ASP A 120 15.61 -12.65 -28.72
N LYS A 121 15.11 -13.77 -28.21
CA LYS A 121 13.79 -14.30 -28.61
C LYS A 121 12.68 -13.28 -28.29
N VAL A 122 12.72 -12.64 -27.12
CA VAL A 122 11.73 -11.61 -26.74
C VAL A 122 11.80 -10.41 -27.67
N LYS A 123 13.02 -9.92 -28.00
CA LYS A 123 13.20 -8.79 -28.91
C LYS A 123 12.62 -9.10 -30.29
N ASN A 124 12.89 -10.30 -30.83
CA ASN A 124 12.36 -10.73 -32.12
C ASN A 124 10.83 -10.81 -32.09
N ALA A 125 10.24 -11.43 -31.06
CA ALA A 125 8.80 -11.50 -30.91
C ALA A 125 8.15 -10.11 -30.77
N ALA A 126 8.80 -9.17 -30.06
CA ALA A 126 8.33 -7.80 -29.92
C ALA A 126 8.38 -7.03 -31.24
N ALA A 127 9.45 -7.21 -32.04
CA ALA A 127 9.58 -6.62 -33.37
C ALA A 127 8.52 -7.17 -34.35
N GLU A 128 8.25 -8.46 -34.34
CA GLU A 128 7.20 -9.08 -35.13
C GLU A 128 5.80 -8.55 -34.73
N ALA A 129 5.51 -8.50 -33.43
CA ALA A 129 4.27 -7.95 -32.90
C ALA A 129 4.07 -6.46 -33.27
N ALA A 130 5.13 -5.67 -33.25
CA ALA A 130 5.11 -4.28 -33.70
C ALA A 130 4.79 -4.14 -35.17
N THR A 131 5.37 -4.96 -36.02
CA THR A 131 5.10 -4.99 -37.46
C THR A 131 3.65 -5.38 -37.75
N THR A 132 3.14 -6.38 -37.08
CA THR A 132 1.75 -6.86 -37.23
C THR A 132 0.75 -5.77 -36.77
N ARG A 133 1.02 -5.09 -35.62
CA ARG A 133 0.20 -3.95 -35.19
C ARG A 133 0.23 -2.79 -36.16
N TYR A 134 1.40 -2.47 -36.70
CA TYR A 134 1.52 -1.41 -37.69
C TYR A 134 0.70 -1.74 -38.94
N LYS A 135 0.79 -2.95 -39.45
CA LYS A 135 -0.01 -3.39 -40.60
C LYS A 135 -1.51 -3.35 -40.33
N ALA A 136 -1.95 -3.88 -39.17
CA ALA A 136 -3.36 -3.83 -38.76
C ALA A 136 -3.88 -2.39 -38.58
N LYS A 137 -3.09 -1.53 -37.98
CA LYS A 137 -3.43 -0.11 -37.81
C LYS A 137 -3.50 0.61 -39.16
N SER A 138 -2.56 0.34 -40.06
CA SER A 138 -2.54 0.94 -41.38
C SER A 138 -3.69 0.43 -42.26
N PHE A 139 -4.08 -0.85 -42.13
CA PHE A 139 -5.23 -1.41 -42.80
C PHE A 139 -6.55 -0.79 -42.36
N VAL A 140 -6.78 -0.69 -41.04
CA VAL A 140 -7.97 -0.04 -40.47
C VAL A 140 -8.00 1.43 -40.87
N ARG A 141 -6.84 2.07 -40.91
CA ARG A 141 -6.68 3.46 -41.32
C ARG A 141 -7.06 3.66 -42.79
N GLY A 142 -6.52 2.85 -43.69
CA GLY A 142 -6.83 2.91 -45.11
C GLY A 142 -8.29 2.59 -45.46
N PHE A 143 -8.91 1.69 -44.69
CA PHE A 143 -10.31 1.32 -44.83
C PHE A 143 -11.27 2.44 -44.41
N VAL A 144 -10.90 3.25 -43.39
CA VAL A 144 -11.77 4.32 -42.84
C VAL A 144 -11.63 5.64 -43.61
N THR A 145 -10.45 5.94 -44.17
CA THR A 145 -10.17 7.29 -44.69
C THR A 145 -10.03 7.40 -46.19
N GLY A 146 -9.78 6.29 -46.90
CA GLY A 146 -9.64 6.34 -48.37
C GLY A 146 -8.50 7.20 -48.92
N GLU A 147 -7.78 7.97 -48.06
CA GLU A 147 -6.65 8.84 -48.47
C GLU A 147 -5.52 8.83 -47.41
N PRO A 148 -4.24 8.75 -47.83
CA PRO A 148 -3.12 8.51 -46.92
C PRO A 148 -2.48 9.74 -46.27
N ASP A 149 -2.75 10.96 -46.67
CA ASP A 149 -1.81 12.05 -46.36
C ASP A 149 -2.28 13.20 -45.46
N ASP A 150 -3.52 13.20 -44.93
CA ASP A 150 -3.99 14.35 -44.11
C ASP A 150 -4.62 13.89 -42.76
N MET A 151 -3.85 13.26 -41.89
CA MET A 151 -4.35 12.52 -40.76
C MET A 151 -4.21 13.16 -39.37
N ALA A 152 -3.54 14.29 -39.24
CA ALA A 152 -3.41 14.92 -37.93
C ALA A 152 -4.68 15.73 -37.55
N ALA A 153 -5.36 16.29 -38.51
CA ALA A 153 -6.59 17.06 -38.28
C ALA A 153 -7.86 16.19 -38.25
N LEU A 154 -7.90 15.08 -39.01
CA LEU A 154 -9.04 14.15 -39.01
C LEU A 154 -9.02 13.16 -37.84
N ALA A 155 -7.86 12.82 -37.27
CA ALA A 155 -7.75 11.89 -36.15
C ALA A 155 -8.50 12.37 -34.91
N GLY A 156 -8.68 13.68 -34.74
CA GLY A 156 -9.43 14.22 -33.59
C GLY A 156 -10.94 14.09 -33.74
N THR A 157 -11.48 14.25 -34.96
CA THR A 157 -12.92 14.29 -35.21
C THR A 157 -13.51 12.94 -35.59
N THR A 158 -12.90 12.22 -36.54
CA THR A 158 -13.43 10.93 -37.01
C THR A 158 -13.32 9.79 -35.98
N LEU A 159 -12.25 9.73 -35.18
CA LEU A 159 -12.18 8.78 -34.06
C LEU A 159 -13.20 9.19 -32.96
N GLY A 160 -13.39 10.47 -32.72
CA GLY A 160 -14.41 10.97 -31.82
C GLY A 160 -15.81 10.48 -32.23
N ASP A 161 -16.17 10.69 -33.49
CA ASP A 161 -17.45 10.28 -34.04
C ASP A 161 -17.69 8.78 -34.06
N LEU A 162 -16.66 7.98 -34.37
CA LEU A 162 -16.73 6.51 -34.33
C LEU A 162 -16.99 5.99 -32.91
N PHE A 163 -16.39 6.59 -31.90
CA PHE A 163 -16.63 6.23 -30.50
C PHE A 163 -18.01 6.66 -30.01
N VAL A 164 -18.46 7.87 -30.40
CA VAL A 164 -19.81 8.34 -30.07
C VAL A 164 -20.85 7.45 -30.71
N PHE A 165 -20.67 7.10 -31.97
CA PHE A 165 -21.58 6.20 -32.66
C PHE A 165 -21.65 4.81 -31.98
N GLY A 166 -20.52 4.30 -31.51
CA GLY A 166 -20.46 3.07 -30.72
C GLY A 166 -21.23 3.18 -29.40
N ASP A 167 -21.12 4.30 -28.70
CA ASP A 167 -21.84 4.55 -27.45
C ASP A 167 -23.35 4.71 -27.69
N ILE A 168 -23.75 5.45 -28.71
CA ILE A 168 -25.16 5.61 -29.11
C ILE A 168 -25.77 4.25 -29.50
N ARG A 169 -25.06 3.47 -30.31
CA ARG A 169 -25.51 2.12 -30.70
C ARG A 169 -25.68 1.20 -29.50
N ASP A 170 -24.70 1.16 -28.59
CA ASP A 170 -24.77 0.31 -27.39
C ASP A 170 -25.90 0.77 -26.46
N ALA A 171 -26.08 2.10 -26.30
CA ALA A 171 -27.17 2.65 -25.52
C ALA A 171 -28.55 2.33 -26.10
N LEU A 172 -28.73 2.48 -27.42
CA LEU A 172 -29.98 2.12 -28.10
C LEU A 172 -30.26 0.63 -28.01
N ARG A 173 -29.26 -0.21 -28.28
CA ARG A 173 -29.42 -1.68 -28.23
C ARG A 173 -29.81 -2.19 -26.84
N GLU A 174 -29.06 -1.83 -25.82
CA GLU A 174 -29.34 -2.28 -24.47
C GLU A 174 -30.57 -1.58 -23.88
N GLY A 175 -30.80 -0.32 -24.23
CA GLY A 175 -32.01 0.40 -23.86
C GLY A 175 -33.30 -0.21 -24.45
N THR A 176 -33.27 -0.58 -25.75
CA THR A 176 -34.38 -1.28 -26.40
C THR A 176 -34.65 -2.64 -25.76
N ARG A 177 -33.59 -3.42 -25.48
CA ARG A 177 -33.74 -4.71 -24.77
C ARG A 177 -34.42 -4.53 -23.40
N LEU A 178 -34.01 -3.51 -22.65
CA LEU A 178 -34.60 -3.22 -21.34
C LEU A 178 -36.05 -2.78 -21.48
N ALA A 179 -36.38 -1.95 -22.45
CA ALA A 179 -37.76 -1.49 -22.71
C ALA A 179 -38.70 -2.62 -23.17
N THR A 180 -38.16 -3.63 -23.87
CA THR A 180 -38.93 -4.81 -24.33
C THR A 180 -38.94 -5.96 -23.32
N GLY A 181 -38.46 -5.77 -22.08
CA GLY A 181 -38.39 -6.78 -21.04
C GLY A 181 -37.36 -7.90 -21.29
N GLN A 182 -36.46 -7.70 -22.25
CA GLN A 182 -35.37 -8.65 -22.52
C GLN A 182 -34.20 -8.43 -21.56
N LYS A 183 -33.34 -9.43 -21.36
CA LYS A 183 -32.11 -9.31 -20.58
C LYS A 183 -31.19 -8.31 -21.25
N ALA A 184 -31.00 -7.13 -20.64
CA ALA A 184 -30.07 -6.10 -21.04
C ALA A 184 -28.84 -6.10 -20.13
N ASP A 185 -27.68 -5.74 -20.68
CA ASP A 185 -26.49 -5.47 -19.86
C ASP A 185 -26.53 -4.01 -19.35
N GLU A 186 -27.09 -3.84 -18.13
CA GLU A 186 -27.21 -2.52 -17.49
C GLU A 186 -25.85 -1.82 -17.32
N LEU A 187 -24.77 -2.58 -17.16
CA LEU A 187 -23.43 -2.02 -17.06
C LEU A 187 -22.99 -1.43 -18.40
N VAL A 188 -23.21 -2.14 -19.51
CA VAL A 188 -22.89 -1.64 -20.86
C VAL A 188 -23.76 -0.40 -21.18
N LEU A 189 -25.05 -0.43 -20.85
CA LEU A 189 -25.95 0.71 -21.02
C LEU A 189 -25.46 1.94 -20.25
N GLY A 190 -25.11 1.77 -18.97
CA GLY A 190 -24.61 2.84 -18.13
C GLY A 190 -23.25 3.40 -18.60
N LEU A 191 -22.35 2.51 -19.02
CA LEU A 191 -21.05 2.92 -19.60
C LEU A 191 -21.23 3.65 -20.94
N ALA A 192 -22.17 3.23 -21.77
CA ALA A 192 -22.48 3.92 -23.02
C ALA A 192 -23.07 5.32 -22.76
N SER A 193 -23.99 5.45 -21.81
CA SER A 193 -24.55 6.73 -21.38
C SER A 193 -23.47 7.66 -20.81
N ALA A 194 -22.54 7.12 -20.01
CA ALA A 194 -21.37 7.86 -19.53
C ALA A 194 -20.45 8.28 -20.68
N GLY A 195 -20.29 7.44 -21.71
CA GLY A 195 -19.48 7.75 -22.89
C GLY A 195 -19.99 8.95 -23.66
N ILE A 196 -21.29 9.05 -23.85
CA ILE A 196 -21.92 10.22 -24.47
C ILE A 196 -21.64 11.49 -23.65
N ALA A 197 -21.78 11.41 -22.32
CA ALA A 197 -21.50 12.53 -21.43
C ALA A 197 -20.00 12.94 -21.43
N ILE A 198 -19.09 11.95 -21.42
CA ILE A 198 -17.64 12.19 -21.50
C ILE A 198 -17.26 12.83 -22.83
N THR A 199 -17.92 12.44 -23.92
CA THR A 199 -17.71 13.06 -25.23
C THR A 199 -18.09 14.52 -25.22
N ALA A 200 -19.27 14.85 -24.72
CA ALA A 200 -19.70 16.23 -24.58
C ALA A 200 -18.72 17.05 -23.71
N ALA A 201 -18.24 16.46 -22.59
CA ALA A 201 -17.22 17.07 -21.75
C ALA A 201 -15.86 17.23 -22.47
N THR A 202 -15.48 16.28 -23.34
CA THR A 202 -14.23 16.36 -24.13
C THR A 202 -14.25 17.58 -25.08
N TYR A 203 -15.36 17.82 -25.77
CA TYR A 203 -15.53 19.00 -26.59
C TYR A 203 -15.56 20.30 -25.76
N ALA A 204 -16.26 20.28 -24.62
CA ALA A 204 -16.35 21.46 -23.75
C ALA A 204 -15.01 21.81 -23.07
N THR A 205 -14.10 20.84 -22.89
CA THR A 205 -12.81 21.04 -22.21
C THR A 205 -11.60 20.99 -23.13
N PHE A 206 -11.78 21.16 -24.44
CA PHE A 206 -10.72 21.14 -25.45
C PHE A 206 -9.79 19.91 -25.32
N GLY A 207 -10.36 18.72 -25.03
CA GLY A 207 -9.63 17.47 -25.00
C GLY A 207 -9.15 17.00 -23.61
N ALA A 208 -9.37 17.76 -22.53
CA ALA A 208 -8.94 17.34 -21.19
C ALA A 208 -9.59 16.04 -20.70
N ALA A 209 -10.69 15.60 -21.30
CA ALA A 209 -11.37 14.35 -20.97
C ALA A 209 -10.91 13.15 -21.85
N VAL A 210 -9.94 13.32 -22.76
CA VAL A 210 -9.43 12.24 -23.64
C VAL A 210 -8.97 10.99 -22.86
N PRO A 211 -8.22 11.09 -21.74
CA PRO A 211 -7.85 9.90 -20.97
C PRO A 211 -9.06 9.13 -20.42
N ALA A 212 -10.10 9.86 -19.97
CA ALA A 212 -11.32 9.22 -19.49
C ALA A 212 -12.04 8.44 -20.60
N ARG A 213 -11.99 8.97 -21.83
CA ARG A 213 -12.60 8.32 -22.97
C ARG A 213 -11.86 7.05 -23.39
N ALA A 214 -10.52 7.10 -23.46
CA ALA A 214 -9.69 5.92 -23.72
C ALA A 214 -9.95 4.81 -22.66
N GLY A 215 -9.95 5.22 -21.39
CA GLY A 215 -10.25 4.30 -20.29
C GLY A 215 -11.64 3.69 -20.37
N LEU A 216 -12.66 4.47 -20.71
CA LEU A 216 -14.03 3.95 -20.89
C LEU A 216 -14.10 2.87 -21.98
N THR A 217 -13.42 3.10 -23.11
CA THR A 217 -13.35 2.12 -24.20
C THR A 217 -12.75 0.81 -23.71
N LEU A 218 -11.67 0.86 -22.94
CA LEU A 218 -11.02 -0.33 -22.35
C LEU A 218 -11.93 -1.04 -21.34
N VAL A 219 -12.66 -0.31 -20.50
CA VAL A 219 -13.62 -0.89 -19.55
C VAL A 219 -14.75 -1.62 -20.30
N LYS A 220 -15.29 -1.02 -21.36
CA LYS A 220 -16.30 -1.65 -22.21
C LYS A 220 -15.75 -2.89 -22.91
N ALA A 221 -14.52 -2.82 -23.43
CA ALA A 221 -13.85 -3.96 -24.03
C ALA A 221 -13.63 -5.08 -23.01
N ALA A 222 -13.11 -4.76 -21.81
CA ALA A 222 -12.93 -5.72 -20.72
C ALA A 222 -14.24 -6.37 -20.29
N ARG A 223 -15.35 -5.61 -20.24
CA ARG A 223 -16.69 -6.16 -19.97
C ARG A 223 -17.12 -7.14 -21.03
N LYS A 224 -17.01 -6.76 -22.30
CA LYS A 224 -17.43 -7.59 -23.47
C LYS A 224 -16.59 -8.86 -23.62
N THR A 225 -15.31 -8.84 -23.24
CA THR A 225 -14.40 -10.00 -23.29
C THR A 225 -14.40 -10.84 -22.02
N GLY A 226 -15.21 -10.49 -21.01
CA GLY A 226 -15.23 -11.18 -19.71
C GLY A 226 -13.96 -10.96 -18.86
N SER A 227 -13.11 -9.99 -19.24
CA SER A 227 -11.87 -9.67 -18.53
C SER A 227 -12.06 -8.69 -17.38
N LEU A 228 -13.28 -8.22 -17.12
CA LEU A 228 -13.59 -7.33 -16.00
C LEU A 228 -13.80 -8.14 -14.71
N GLY A 229 -13.11 -7.81 -13.64
CA GLY A 229 -13.23 -8.48 -12.35
C GLY A 229 -14.69 -8.51 -11.86
N VAL A 230 -15.14 -9.62 -11.29
CA VAL A 230 -16.53 -9.82 -10.86
C VAL A 230 -16.96 -8.79 -9.80
N GLU A 231 -16.10 -8.57 -8.78
CA GLU A 231 -16.39 -7.62 -7.73
C GLU A 231 -16.39 -6.17 -8.26
N LEU A 232 -15.44 -5.85 -9.16
CA LEU A 232 -15.38 -4.55 -9.83
C LEU A 232 -16.64 -4.31 -10.67
N THR A 233 -17.10 -5.33 -11.39
CA THR A 233 -18.37 -5.27 -12.15
C THR A 233 -19.54 -4.87 -11.27
N GLY A 234 -19.66 -5.49 -10.09
CA GLY A 234 -20.72 -5.14 -9.11
C GLY A 234 -20.58 -3.72 -8.57
N ASN A 235 -19.33 -3.29 -8.28
CA ASN A 235 -19.06 -1.93 -7.81
C ASN A 235 -19.41 -0.88 -8.87
N LEU A 236 -19.00 -1.10 -10.12
CA LEU A 236 -19.34 -0.20 -11.23
C LEU A 236 -20.83 -0.14 -11.48
N GLY A 237 -21.54 -1.27 -11.42
CA GLY A 237 -22.99 -1.29 -11.51
C GLY A 237 -23.67 -0.43 -10.42
N ARG A 238 -23.17 -0.49 -9.18
CA ARG A 238 -23.64 0.39 -8.10
C ARG A 238 -23.37 1.87 -8.38
N MET A 239 -22.16 2.20 -8.89
CA MET A 239 -21.82 3.57 -9.26
C MET A 239 -22.71 4.11 -10.37
N ILE A 240 -22.97 3.32 -11.40
CA ILE A 240 -23.86 3.66 -12.52
C ILE A 240 -25.29 3.92 -12.04
N ARG A 241 -25.83 3.05 -11.19
CA ARG A 241 -27.16 3.26 -10.59
C ARG A 241 -27.20 4.51 -9.72
N LYS A 242 -26.19 4.72 -8.87
CA LYS A 242 -26.10 5.92 -8.02
C LYS A 242 -25.97 7.22 -8.84
N ALA A 243 -25.31 7.17 -9.99
CA ALA A 243 -25.22 8.28 -10.93
C ALA A 243 -26.51 8.53 -11.73
N GLY A 244 -27.50 7.62 -11.63
CA GLY A 244 -28.75 7.70 -12.40
C GLY A 244 -28.54 7.38 -13.89
N LEU A 245 -27.46 6.63 -14.21
CA LEU A 245 -27.11 6.24 -15.58
C LEU A 245 -27.69 4.86 -15.98
N SER A 246 -28.61 4.32 -15.22
CA SER A 246 -29.28 3.05 -15.47
C SER A 246 -30.81 3.24 -15.56
N GLY A 247 -31.45 2.36 -16.32
CA GLY A 247 -32.90 2.32 -16.46
C GLY A 247 -33.44 2.84 -17.80
N PRO A 248 -34.69 2.50 -18.16
CA PRO A 248 -35.28 2.80 -19.47
C PRO A 248 -35.41 4.31 -19.74
N ALA A 249 -35.63 5.11 -18.71
CA ALA A 249 -35.70 6.56 -18.82
C ALA A 249 -34.38 7.24 -19.28
N MET A 250 -33.25 6.56 -19.16
CA MET A 250 -31.96 7.09 -19.61
C MET A 250 -31.73 6.93 -21.11
N ALA A 251 -32.21 5.85 -21.73
CA ALA A 251 -32.15 5.69 -23.19
C ALA A 251 -32.90 6.82 -23.89
N GLU A 252 -33.99 7.30 -23.30
CA GLU A 252 -34.80 8.39 -23.81
C GLU A 252 -34.19 9.76 -23.50
N ARG A 253 -33.51 9.93 -22.37
CA ARG A 253 -32.84 11.18 -21.95
C ARG A 253 -31.43 11.37 -22.52
N ALA A 254 -30.73 10.27 -22.88
CA ALA A 254 -29.37 10.35 -23.42
C ALA A 254 -29.27 11.23 -24.70
N GLY A 255 -30.41 11.45 -25.39
CA GLY A 255 -30.50 12.36 -26.54
C GLY A 255 -30.94 13.78 -26.20
N ARG A 256 -31.38 14.10 -24.98
CA ARG A 256 -32.03 15.37 -24.66
C ARG A 256 -31.43 16.19 -23.52
N GLU A 257 -30.72 15.58 -22.61
CA GLU A 257 -30.07 16.27 -21.49
C GLU A 257 -28.63 15.83 -21.33
N ALA A 258 -27.67 16.77 -21.29
CA ALA A 258 -26.33 16.52 -20.81
C ALA A 258 -26.45 16.00 -19.39
N VAL A 259 -26.14 14.70 -19.22
CA VAL A 259 -26.07 14.05 -17.89
C VAL A 259 -25.19 14.95 -17.02
N LYS A 260 -25.73 15.38 -15.88
CA LYS A 260 -24.98 16.24 -14.96
C LYS A 260 -23.69 15.52 -14.58
N VAL A 261 -22.58 16.01 -15.13
CA VAL A 261 -21.21 15.46 -15.00
C VAL A 261 -20.84 15.27 -13.51
N GLU A 262 -21.41 16.12 -12.64
CA GLU A 262 -21.22 16.02 -11.19
C GLU A 262 -21.65 14.68 -10.58
N ARG A 263 -22.73 14.05 -11.08
CA ARG A 263 -23.20 12.75 -10.57
C ARG A 263 -22.35 11.59 -11.07
N ALA A 264 -21.67 11.75 -12.18
CA ALA A 264 -20.80 10.77 -12.79
C ALA A 264 -19.33 10.91 -12.34
N GLY A 265 -19.02 11.84 -11.43
CA GLY A 265 -17.64 12.19 -11.04
C GLY A 265 -16.77 10.98 -10.64
N GLY A 266 -17.31 10.07 -9.88
CA GLY A 266 -16.57 8.85 -9.52
C GLY A 266 -16.30 7.93 -10.71
N LEU A 267 -17.26 7.79 -11.63
CA LEU A 267 -17.07 7.00 -12.85
C LEU A 267 -16.09 7.69 -13.82
N LEU A 268 -16.15 8.98 -13.91
CA LEU A 268 -15.22 9.79 -14.71
C LEU A 268 -13.78 9.66 -14.17
N GLN A 269 -13.61 9.70 -12.85
CA GLN A 269 -12.30 9.50 -12.23
C GLN A 269 -11.78 8.09 -12.49
N PHE A 270 -12.61 7.07 -12.30
CA PHE A 270 -12.26 5.67 -12.59
C PHE A 270 -11.82 5.47 -14.05
N THR A 271 -12.60 5.96 -15.01
CA THR A 271 -12.24 5.85 -16.43
C THR A 271 -10.99 6.66 -16.79
N ARG A 272 -10.79 7.81 -16.14
CA ARG A 272 -9.54 8.58 -16.28
C ARG A 272 -8.33 7.79 -15.77
N ASP A 273 -8.46 7.12 -14.61
CA ASP A 273 -7.38 6.31 -14.07
C ASP A 273 -7.05 5.12 -14.96
N VAL A 274 -8.05 4.44 -15.55
CA VAL A 274 -7.83 3.41 -16.57
C VAL A 274 -7.08 3.97 -17.79
N GLY A 275 -7.44 5.16 -18.25
CA GLY A 275 -6.73 5.83 -19.35
C GLY A 275 -5.31 6.28 -19.00
N ARG A 276 -5.03 6.60 -17.74
CA ARG A 276 -3.66 6.86 -17.24
C ARG A 276 -2.79 5.61 -17.32
N VAL A 277 -3.35 4.45 -16.92
CA VAL A 277 -2.64 3.16 -17.06
C VAL A 277 -2.34 2.87 -18.53
N GLU A 278 -3.33 3.05 -19.40
CA GLU A 278 -3.16 2.86 -20.85
C GLU A 278 -2.05 3.74 -21.41
N LYS A 279 -2.02 5.01 -21.04
CA LYS A 279 -0.98 5.96 -21.47
C LYS A 279 0.41 5.58 -20.96
N ALA A 280 0.52 5.11 -19.72
CA ALA A 280 1.80 4.86 -19.06
C ALA A 280 2.38 3.47 -19.36
N ALA A 281 1.52 2.44 -19.43
CA ALA A 281 1.92 1.03 -19.53
C ALA A 281 1.23 0.25 -20.66
N GLY A 282 0.36 0.91 -21.45
CA GLY A 282 -0.36 0.32 -22.57
C GLY A 282 -1.71 -0.28 -22.21
N GLY A 283 -2.56 -0.47 -23.24
CA GLY A 283 -3.94 -0.95 -23.07
C GLY A 283 -4.05 -2.35 -22.45
N ARG A 284 -3.09 -3.24 -22.71
CA ARG A 284 -3.05 -4.58 -22.08
C ARG A 284 -2.79 -4.50 -20.59
N ALA A 285 -1.92 -3.58 -20.13
CA ALA A 285 -1.69 -3.34 -18.70
C ALA A 285 -2.96 -2.83 -18.02
N ALA A 286 -3.73 -1.97 -18.70
CA ALA A 286 -5.02 -1.50 -18.18
C ALA A 286 -6.03 -2.65 -18.04
N VAL A 287 -6.11 -3.54 -19.01
CA VAL A 287 -6.98 -4.74 -18.95
C VAL A 287 -6.53 -5.69 -17.83
N ASP A 288 -5.21 -5.93 -17.69
CA ASP A 288 -4.66 -6.74 -16.61
C ASP A 288 -5.02 -6.13 -15.24
N GLY A 289 -4.93 -4.80 -15.09
CA GLY A 289 -5.39 -4.08 -13.90
C GLY A 289 -6.89 -4.24 -13.63
N LEU A 290 -7.74 -4.09 -14.65
CA LEU A 290 -9.20 -4.25 -14.56
C LEU A 290 -9.60 -5.68 -14.15
N LYS A 291 -8.81 -6.69 -14.52
CA LYS A 291 -9.06 -8.09 -14.18
C LYS A 291 -8.85 -8.38 -12.70
N ILE A 292 -7.85 -7.74 -12.08
CA ILE A 292 -7.47 -7.98 -10.67
C ILE A 292 -8.10 -6.98 -9.70
N ALA A 293 -8.52 -5.81 -10.18
CA ALA A 293 -9.17 -4.78 -9.36
C ALA A 293 -10.51 -5.28 -8.83
N LYS A 294 -10.81 -4.96 -7.57
CA LYS A 294 -12.11 -5.22 -6.93
C LYS A 294 -12.91 -3.95 -6.78
N GLU A 295 -12.23 -2.86 -6.50
CA GLU A 295 -12.83 -1.54 -6.29
C GLU A 295 -12.32 -0.52 -7.32
N PRO A 296 -13.10 0.51 -7.62
CA PRO A 296 -12.65 1.59 -8.49
C PRO A 296 -11.35 2.26 -8.02
N SER A 297 -11.15 2.39 -6.71
CA SER A 297 -9.94 2.91 -6.08
C SER A 297 -8.68 2.08 -6.37
N ASP A 298 -8.83 0.78 -6.64
CA ASP A 298 -7.72 -0.06 -7.04
C ASP A 298 -7.09 0.42 -8.36
N MET A 299 -7.93 0.93 -9.29
CA MET A 299 -7.42 1.47 -10.56
C MET A 299 -6.63 2.77 -10.38
N THR A 300 -6.94 3.59 -9.36
CA THR A 300 -6.12 4.74 -9.00
C THR A 300 -4.71 4.31 -8.58
N ARG A 301 -4.61 3.20 -7.84
CA ARG A 301 -3.32 2.62 -7.42
C ARG A 301 -2.56 2.01 -8.59
N VAL A 302 -3.28 1.27 -9.46
CA VAL A 302 -2.69 0.73 -10.71
C VAL A 302 -2.18 1.87 -11.59
N ALA A 303 -2.88 3.00 -11.67
CA ALA A 303 -2.45 4.16 -12.44
C ALA A 303 -1.15 4.76 -11.88
N LYS A 304 -1.08 4.96 -10.56
CA LYS A 304 0.15 5.43 -9.89
C LYS A 304 1.31 4.44 -10.08
N LEU A 305 1.05 3.13 -9.98
CA LEU A 305 2.04 2.09 -10.26
C LEU A 305 2.53 2.17 -11.71
N ALA A 306 1.61 2.25 -12.67
CA ALA A 306 1.94 2.32 -14.08
C ALA A 306 2.75 3.58 -14.44
N GLU A 307 2.46 4.71 -13.84
CA GLU A 307 3.22 5.95 -14.04
C GLU A 307 4.66 5.86 -13.53
N LYS A 308 4.91 5.08 -12.47
CA LYS A 308 6.26 4.87 -11.93
C LYS A 308 7.01 3.73 -12.61
N GLU A 309 6.34 2.63 -12.90
CA GLU A 309 6.96 1.39 -13.39
C GLU A 309 6.91 1.25 -14.92
N GLY A 310 6.06 2.00 -15.60
CA GLY A 310 5.96 1.99 -17.06
C GLY A 310 5.73 0.60 -17.63
N SER A 311 6.59 0.17 -18.56
CA SER A 311 6.52 -1.14 -19.21
C SER A 311 6.57 -2.34 -18.25
N ARG A 312 7.17 -2.19 -17.06
CA ARG A 312 7.28 -3.25 -16.04
C ARG A 312 5.97 -3.57 -15.34
N THR A 313 4.97 -2.69 -15.46
CA THR A 313 3.67 -2.81 -14.76
C THR A 313 3.00 -4.15 -14.98
N ARG A 314 2.99 -4.70 -16.21
CA ARG A 314 2.35 -5.98 -16.52
C ARG A 314 2.98 -7.15 -15.78
N ALA A 315 4.31 -7.22 -15.78
CA ALA A 315 5.05 -8.26 -15.06
C ALA A 315 4.79 -8.17 -13.55
N ILE A 316 4.78 -6.96 -13.00
CA ILE A 316 4.47 -6.71 -11.58
C ILE A 316 3.06 -7.18 -11.23
N LEU A 317 2.05 -6.80 -12.03
CA LEU A 317 0.67 -7.21 -11.82
C LEU A 317 0.51 -8.73 -11.95
N LYS A 318 1.25 -9.38 -12.85
CA LYS A 318 1.21 -10.82 -13.04
C LYS A 318 1.77 -11.61 -11.87
N ILE A 319 2.91 -11.18 -11.31
CA ILE A 319 3.59 -11.88 -10.18
C ILE A 319 2.94 -11.54 -8.84
N ALA A 320 2.75 -10.27 -8.57
CA ALA A 320 2.24 -9.80 -7.28
C ALA A 320 0.71 -9.85 -7.21
N GLY A 321 0.02 -9.90 -8.36
CA GLY A 321 -1.43 -9.91 -8.42
C GLY A 321 -2.03 -8.75 -7.63
N ARG A 322 -3.02 -9.05 -6.79
CA ARG A 322 -3.58 -8.05 -5.89
C ARG A 322 -2.60 -7.50 -4.86
N GLY A 323 -1.54 -8.24 -4.54
CA GLY A 323 -0.50 -7.77 -3.62
C GLY A 323 0.18 -6.48 -4.08
N ALA A 324 0.25 -6.24 -5.41
CA ALA A 324 0.79 -5.01 -5.98
C ALA A 324 -0.06 -3.75 -5.69
N ILE A 325 -1.34 -3.93 -5.40
CA ILE A 325 -2.31 -2.83 -5.25
C ILE A 325 -3.08 -2.86 -3.94
N ALA A 326 -2.99 -3.97 -3.17
CA ALA A 326 -3.76 -4.15 -1.95
C ALA A 326 -3.11 -3.43 -0.77
N LEU A 327 -3.70 -2.33 -0.33
CA LEU A 327 -3.35 -1.66 0.92
C LEU A 327 -3.72 -2.47 2.16
N ALA A 328 -4.71 -3.36 2.06
CA ALA A 328 -5.30 -4.01 3.23
C ALA A 328 -4.32 -4.90 4.00
N ALA A 329 -3.47 -5.67 3.30
CA ALA A 329 -2.47 -6.52 3.94
C ALA A 329 -1.39 -5.67 4.63
N PHE A 330 -0.90 -4.62 3.94
CA PHE A 330 0.09 -3.70 4.50
C PHE A 330 -0.46 -2.83 5.62
N ALA A 331 -1.70 -2.35 5.50
CA ALA A 331 -2.36 -1.60 6.56
C ALA A 331 -2.53 -2.45 7.83
N PHE A 332 -2.80 -3.74 7.69
CA PHE A 332 -2.88 -4.67 8.81
C PHE A 332 -1.50 -4.86 9.45
N ASP A 333 -0.46 -5.17 8.68
CA ASP A 333 0.90 -5.34 9.17
C ASP A 333 1.43 -4.05 9.83
N ALA A 334 1.26 -2.90 9.18
CA ALA A 334 1.63 -1.60 9.74
C ALA A 334 0.88 -1.29 11.03
N SER A 335 -0.41 -1.65 11.13
CA SER A 335 -1.21 -1.46 12.33
C SER A 335 -0.74 -2.36 13.48
N VAL A 336 -0.38 -3.61 13.21
CA VAL A 336 0.19 -4.53 14.21
C VAL A 336 1.54 -4.00 14.72
N TRP A 337 2.42 -3.53 13.82
CA TRP A 337 3.69 -2.92 14.18
C TRP A 337 3.53 -1.63 14.99
N LEU A 338 2.59 -0.79 14.61
CA LEU A 338 2.28 0.46 15.32
C LEU A 338 1.71 0.19 16.71
N LEU A 339 0.78 -0.75 16.83
CA LEU A 339 0.27 -1.21 18.14
C LEU A 339 1.38 -1.79 19.01
N GLY A 340 2.25 -2.62 18.45
CA GLY A 340 3.43 -3.15 19.15
C GLY A 340 4.34 -2.04 19.66
N ALA A 341 4.64 -1.03 18.84
CA ALA A 341 5.43 0.13 19.22
C ALA A 341 4.77 0.97 20.33
N LEU A 342 3.46 1.19 20.23
CA LEU A 342 2.67 1.90 21.27
C LEU A 342 2.68 1.14 22.61
N PHE A 343 2.47 -0.17 22.61
CA PHE A 343 2.54 -0.98 23.81
C PHE A 343 3.95 -1.00 24.41
N ALA A 344 5.00 -1.07 23.58
CA ALA A 344 6.38 -0.99 24.04
C ALA A 344 6.68 0.37 24.69
N LEU A 345 6.24 1.47 24.07
CA LEU A 345 6.41 2.81 24.62
C LEU A 345 5.65 2.99 25.93
N PHE A 346 4.39 2.56 26.00
CA PHE A 346 3.57 2.62 27.22
C PHE A 346 4.18 1.78 28.34
N GLY A 347 4.64 0.57 28.04
CA GLY A 347 5.34 -0.30 28.98
C GLY A 347 6.63 0.35 29.50
N PHE A 348 7.42 0.97 28.63
CA PHE A 348 8.64 1.70 29.01
C PHE A 348 8.36 2.88 29.94
N VAL A 349 7.40 3.74 29.60
CA VAL A 349 7.00 4.89 30.42
C VAL A 349 6.48 4.44 31.80
N SER A 350 5.65 3.38 31.82
CA SER A 350 5.13 2.81 33.08
C SER A 350 6.22 2.21 33.95
N ALA A 351 7.19 1.52 33.35
CA ALA A 351 8.35 0.98 34.07
C ALA A 351 9.24 2.09 34.63
N LEU A 352 9.49 3.14 33.84
CA LEU A 352 10.27 4.30 34.27
C LEU A 352 9.59 5.05 35.43
N LYS A 353 8.26 5.29 35.34
CA LYS A 353 7.46 5.88 36.43
C LYS A 353 7.58 5.04 37.69
N SER A 354 7.38 3.74 37.61
CA SER A 354 7.45 2.83 38.76
C SER A 354 8.86 2.79 39.40
N ALA A 355 9.90 2.89 38.58
CA ALA A 355 11.28 2.94 39.07
C ALA A 355 11.59 4.24 39.80
N THR A 356 11.15 5.39 39.25
CA THR A 356 11.36 6.72 39.86
C THR A 356 10.58 6.87 41.18
N GLU A 357 9.31 6.45 41.24
CA GLU A 357 8.51 6.46 42.44
C GLU A 357 9.17 5.65 43.59
N ARG A 358 9.63 4.45 43.28
CA ARG A 358 10.31 3.57 44.24
C ARG A 358 11.65 4.16 44.72
N ALA A 359 12.42 4.76 43.79
CA ALA A 359 13.68 5.41 44.15
C ALA A 359 13.44 6.63 45.09
N THR A 360 12.46 7.48 44.77
CA THR A 360 12.09 8.65 45.59
C THR A 360 11.63 8.23 46.99
N LEU A 361 10.75 7.22 47.07
CA LEU A 361 10.27 6.73 48.38
C LEU A 361 11.42 6.15 49.23
N ARG A 362 12.42 5.46 48.63
CA ARG A 362 13.59 4.97 49.33
C ARG A 362 14.46 6.11 49.89
N ILE A 363 14.71 7.14 49.08
CA ILE A 363 15.47 8.31 49.50
C ILE A 363 14.78 9.01 50.68
N LEU A 364 13.46 9.18 50.60
CA LEU A 364 12.69 9.83 51.67
C LEU A 364 12.68 8.99 52.95
N ARG A 365 12.54 7.65 52.88
CA ARG A 365 12.62 6.77 54.04
C ARG A 365 14.01 6.82 54.69
N ARG A 366 15.10 6.73 53.92
CA ARG A 366 16.47 6.84 54.45
C ARG A 366 16.73 8.20 55.10
N ARG A 367 16.20 9.31 54.55
CA ARG A 367 16.31 10.64 55.16
C ARG A 367 15.52 10.71 56.47
N LYS A 368 14.34 10.10 56.54
CA LYS A 368 13.52 10.05 57.76
C LYS A 368 14.19 9.22 58.84
N GLU A 369 14.79 8.08 58.51
CA GLU A 369 15.52 7.22 59.44
C GLU A 369 16.78 7.92 59.99
N ARG A 370 17.58 8.59 59.14
CA ARG A 370 18.72 9.40 59.59
C ARG A 370 18.32 10.49 60.56
N ARG A 371 17.27 11.24 60.26
CA ARG A 371 16.74 12.28 61.19
C ARG A 371 16.19 11.70 62.50
N ARG A 372 15.70 10.49 62.51
CA ARG A 372 15.27 9.80 63.73
C ARG A 372 16.51 9.39 64.56
N HIS A 373 17.52 8.82 63.96
CA HIS A 373 18.77 8.47 64.64
C HIS A 373 19.47 9.72 65.23
N GLU A 374 19.57 10.80 64.50
CA GLU A 374 20.11 12.09 64.98
C GLU A 374 19.34 12.67 66.16
N ARG A 375 18.04 12.48 66.24
CA ARG A 375 17.22 12.94 67.38
C ARG A 375 17.28 12.02 68.61
N MET A 376 17.57 10.77 68.44
CA MET A 376 17.63 9.80 69.56
C MET A 376 19.02 9.73 70.20
N GLN A 377 20.09 10.10 69.51
CA GLN A 377 21.45 10.11 70.02
C GLN A 377 21.63 11.01 71.27
N PRO A 378 21.14 12.25 71.32
CA PRO A 378 21.33 13.11 72.48
C PRO A 378 20.52 12.58 73.72
N ILE A 379 19.41 11.89 73.51
CA ILE A 379 18.59 11.34 74.57
C ILE A 379 19.29 10.09 75.20
N ALA A 380 19.90 9.26 74.36
CA ALA A 380 20.64 8.07 74.81
C ALA A 380 21.89 8.47 75.62
N VAL A 381 22.60 9.52 75.21
CA VAL A 381 23.76 10.06 75.92
C VAL A 381 23.36 10.69 77.27
N ALA A 382 22.22 11.38 77.35
CA ALA A 382 21.71 11.95 78.58
C ALA A 382 21.26 10.91 79.63
N LEU A 383 20.69 9.77 79.13
CA LEU A 383 20.29 8.65 80.01
C LEU A 383 21.46 7.78 80.49
N ALA A 384 22.62 7.80 79.78
CA ALA A 384 23.80 7.07 80.18
C ALA A 384 24.65 7.81 81.27
N HIS A 385 24.37 9.08 81.52
CA HIS A 385 25.07 9.89 82.53
C HIS A 385 24.20 10.25 83.77
N SER A 386 22.99 9.71 83.86
CA SER A 386 22.14 9.73 85.07
C SER A 386 22.17 8.37 85.77
#